data_d19ad022c951ef38ab0f32d53e8fbc07
#
_entry.id   d19ad022c951ef38ab0f32d53e8fbc07
#
_cell.length_a   1.000
_cell.length_b   1.000
_cell.length_c   1.000
_cell.angle_alpha   90.00
_cell.angle_beta   90.00
_cell.angle_gamma   90.00
#
_symmetry.space_group_name_H-M   'P 1'
#
loop_
_entity.id
_entity.type
_entity.pdbx_description
1 polymer ?
#
loop_
_entity_poly.entity_id
_entity_poly.type
_entity_poly.pdbx_seq_one_letter_code
_entity_poly.pdbx_strand_id
1 'polypeptide(L)'
;MLNMAHQPERIVELSRRVERISNEKIESIVDINQQAKYLSLNARIEAARSGEAGRGFAVVANQVQYVSEQITGIADALKEELAGSIADLIRIGENTLHEIRGYEGRRLGDLALNMIETMDRNLYERSCDVRWWATDSSVVRALQEPSADSARHACGRLGVILDSYTVYLDLWVADAQGRVVANGRPDRYPQARGANVSHAEWFRRGMAAADGGEYVAMDIDSERLLDGAHVATYATAIRRDADKHGEPLGVLGVFFDWSQQAASIVKSVGLSEEEWGRTRCLLVDSRQRVIAASDGAVSLKERYVLRHDERPRGYYENADRGLVGFALTPGYETYAGLGWYGVITQRPRDSFE
;
A
#
# COMPACT_ATOMS: atom_id res chain seq x y z
N MET A 1 2.45 -0.60 27.97
CA MET A 1 2.62 0.75 27.43
C MET A 1 1.26 1.19 26.91
N LEU A 2 0.61 2.14 27.60
CA LEU A 2 -0.71 2.63 27.20
C LEU A 2 -0.61 3.24 25.80
N ASN A 3 -1.52 2.82 24.97
CA ASN A 3 -1.63 3.03 23.54
C ASN A 3 -1.66 4.53 23.17
N MET A 4 -0.52 5.12 22.84
CA MET A 4 -0.40 6.56 22.50
C MET A 4 -1.18 6.95 21.22
N ALA A 5 -1.59 5.97 20.43
CA ALA A 5 -2.24 6.22 19.12
C ALA A 5 -3.70 6.69 19.21
N HIS A 6 -4.41 6.41 20.33
CA HIS A 6 -5.79 6.85 20.55
C HIS A 6 -5.94 8.13 21.38
N GLN A 7 -4.83 8.72 21.82
CA GLN A 7 -4.86 9.92 22.66
C GLN A 7 -5.58 11.12 21.99
N PRO A 8 -5.37 11.44 20.72
CA PRO A 8 -6.03 12.61 20.11
C PRO A 8 -7.55 12.44 19.94
N GLU A 9 -8.02 11.25 19.59
CA GLU A 9 -9.45 10.94 19.48
C GLU A 9 -10.14 11.09 20.84
N ARG A 10 -9.46 10.57 21.88
CA ARG A 10 -9.92 10.70 23.27
C ARG A 10 -9.91 12.13 23.76
N ILE A 11 -8.95 12.96 23.34
CA ILE A 11 -8.93 14.40 23.65
C ILE A 11 -10.16 15.07 23.09
N VAL A 12 -10.50 14.86 21.83
CA VAL A 12 -11.69 15.44 21.19
C VAL A 12 -12.97 15.00 21.89
N GLU A 13 -13.09 13.70 22.20
CA GLU A 13 -14.25 13.17 22.93
C GLU A 13 -14.38 13.76 24.34
N LEU A 14 -13.29 13.79 25.10
CA LEU A 14 -13.26 14.38 26.44
C LEU A 14 -13.58 15.88 26.40
N SER A 15 -13.08 16.62 25.43
CA SER A 15 -13.37 18.05 25.26
C SER A 15 -14.86 18.28 25.02
N ARG A 16 -15.48 17.52 24.13
CA ARG A 16 -16.95 17.58 23.91
C ARG A 16 -17.75 17.20 25.16
N ARG A 17 -17.27 16.25 25.94
CA ARG A 17 -17.91 15.88 27.20
C ARG A 17 -17.78 16.99 28.25
N VAL A 18 -16.61 17.61 28.36
CA VAL A 18 -16.39 18.78 29.27
C VAL A 18 -17.30 19.94 28.87
N GLU A 19 -17.41 20.22 27.56
CA GLU A 19 -18.33 21.26 27.02
C GLU A 19 -19.76 21.05 27.52
N ARG A 20 -20.30 19.85 27.33
CA ARG A 20 -21.65 19.52 27.74
C ARG A 20 -21.85 19.70 29.23
N ILE A 21 -20.96 19.11 30.06
CA ILE A 21 -21.06 19.18 31.52
C ILE A 21 -20.95 20.64 32.00
N SER A 22 -20.04 21.43 31.42
CA SER A 22 -19.87 22.84 31.79
C SER A 22 -21.11 23.66 31.47
N ASN A 23 -21.69 23.51 30.29
CA ASN A 23 -22.90 24.20 29.91
C ASN A 23 -24.08 23.84 30.84
N GLU A 24 -24.29 22.55 31.15
CA GLU A 24 -25.33 22.12 32.10
C GLU A 24 -25.15 22.76 33.50
N LYS A 25 -23.91 22.88 33.99
CA LYS A 25 -23.62 23.48 35.29
C LYS A 25 -23.79 24.98 35.31
N ILE A 26 -23.36 25.67 34.25
CA ILE A 26 -23.52 27.12 34.10
C ILE A 26 -25.02 27.46 34.03
N GLU A 27 -25.82 26.74 33.23
CA GLU A 27 -27.28 26.92 33.21
C GLU A 27 -27.90 26.73 34.59
N SER A 28 -27.49 25.70 35.37
CA SER A 28 -27.97 25.52 36.73
C SER A 28 -27.61 26.69 37.65
N ILE A 29 -26.43 27.29 37.49
CA ILE A 29 -26.01 28.47 38.27
C ILE A 29 -26.88 29.67 37.89
N VAL A 30 -27.14 29.90 36.61
CA VAL A 30 -27.98 30.98 36.12
C VAL A 30 -29.43 30.85 36.66
N ASP A 31 -30.00 29.63 36.63
CA ASP A 31 -31.36 29.37 37.15
C ASP A 31 -31.47 29.63 38.65
N ILE A 32 -30.52 29.16 39.46
CA ILE A 32 -30.48 29.39 40.90
C ILE A 32 -30.35 30.90 41.19
N ASN A 33 -29.48 31.58 40.45
CA ASN A 33 -29.26 33.00 40.60
C ASN A 33 -30.50 33.82 40.22
N GLN A 34 -31.25 33.38 39.21
CA GLN A 34 -32.51 34.02 38.84
C GLN A 34 -33.59 33.90 39.94
N GLN A 35 -33.65 32.72 40.60
CA GLN A 35 -34.50 32.55 41.79
C GLN A 35 -34.11 33.48 42.93
N ALA A 36 -32.79 33.62 43.22
CA ALA A 36 -32.29 34.53 44.22
C ALA A 36 -32.66 36.01 43.90
N LYS A 37 -32.60 36.39 42.61
CA LYS A 37 -32.98 37.70 42.13
C LYS A 37 -34.48 37.99 42.34
N TYR A 38 -35.36 37.05 42.05
CA TYR A 38 -36.79 37.14 42.34
C TYR A 38 -37.08 37.23 43.82
N LEU A 39 -36.41 36.46 44.65
CA LEU A 39 -36.57 36.50 46.12
C LEU A 39 -36.15 37.86 46.70
N SER A 40 -35.01 38.40 46.20
CA SER A 40 -34.56 39.78 46.55
C SER A 40 -35.58 40.83 46.16
N LEU A 41 -36.15 40.75 44.97
CA LEU A 41 -37.16 41.68 44.52
C LEU A 41 -38.40 41.64 45.41
N ASN A 42 -38.90 40.44 45.73
CA ASN A 42 -40.04 40.26 46.64
C ASN A 42 -39.75 40.82 48.03
N ALA A 43 -38.55 40.59 48.57
CA ALA A 43 -38.11 41.14 49.88
C ALA A 43 -38.07 42.67 49.85
N ARG A 44 -37.63 43.30 48.79
CA ARG A 44 -37.68 44.77 48.59
C ARG A 44 -39.07 45.32 48.61
N ILE A 45 -39.99 44.67 47.93
CA ILE A 45 -41.41 45.04 47.87
C ILE A 45 -42.01 45.03 49.28
N GLU A 46 -41.75 43.95 50.05
CA GLU A 46 -42.30 43.83 51.41
C GLU A 46 -41.62 44.75 52.42
N ALA A 47 -40.33 44.99 52.26
CA ALA A 47 -39.63 46.03 53.03
C ALA A 47 -40.20 47.44 52.81
N ALA A 48 -40.55 47.79 51.59
CA ALA A 48 -41.20 49.05 51.23
C ALA A 48 -42.62 49.19 51.85
N ARG A 49 -43.35 48.05 51.92
CA ARG A 49 -44.67 48.02 52.58
C ARG A 49 -44.59 48.20 54.09
N SER A 50 -43.53 47.72 54.72
CA SER A 50 -43.34 47.81 56.20
C SER A 50 -42.81 49.17 56.65
N GLY A 51 -42.59 50.15 55.80
CA GLY A 51 -42.14 51.50 56.11
C GLY A 51 -40.81 51.53 56.90
N GLU A 52 -40.74 52.35 58.01
CA GLU A 52 -39.53 52.48 58.80
C GLU A 52 -39.02 51.15 59.36
N ALA A 53 -39.91 50.25 59.76
CA ALA A 53 -39.52 48.92 60.31
C ALA A 53 -38.86 48.01 59.22
N GLY A 54 -39.11 48.29 57.97
CA GLY A 54 -38.54 47.46 56.84
C GLY A 54 -37.18 47.97 56.34
N ARG A 55 -36.61 49.07 56.82
CA ARG A 55 -35.33 49.61 56.32
C ARG A 55 -34.15 48.66 56.35
N GLY A 56 -34.00 47.91 57.42
CA GLY A 56 -32.91 46.91 57.53
C GLY A 56 -33.05 45.76 56.48
N PHE A 57 -34.26 45.33 56.24
CA PHE A 57 -34.56 44.32 55.24
C PHE A 57 -34.33 44.83 53.78
N ALA A 58 -34.62 46.09 53.55
CA ALA A 58 -34.35 46.70 52.25
C ALA A 58 -32.85 46.71 51.89
N VAL A 59 -31.99 47.00 52.88
CA VAL A 59 -30.52 46.94 52.70
C VAL A 59 -30.04 45.53 52.33
N VAL A 60 -30.49 44.53 53.06
CA VAL A 60 -30.12 43.14 52.78
C VAL A 60 -30.62 42.70 51.39
N ALA A 61 -31.82 43.02 51.04
CA ALA A 61 -32.40 42.71 49.73
C ALA A 61 -31.61 43.36 48.59
N ASN A 62 -31.22 44.65 48.72
CA ASN A 62 -30.36 45.28 47.75
C ASN A 62 -28.97 44.64 47.64
N GLN A 63 -28.40 44.18 48.75
CA GLN A 63 -27.13 43.47 48.75
C GLN A 63 -27.24 42.11 48.00
N VAL A 64 -28.33 41.37 48.23
CA VAL A 64 -28.60 40.12 47.49
C VAL A 64 -28.76 40.39 46.02
N GLN A 65 -29.45 41.45 45.59
CA GLN A 65 -29.57 41.84 44.20
C GLN A 65 -28.21 42.14 43.57
N TYR A 66 -27.37 42.90 44.25
CA TYR A 66 -26.01 43.23 43.79
C TYR A 66 -25.17 41.98 43.59
N VAL A 67 -25.17 41.07 44.60
CA VAL A 67 -24.45 39.78 44.47
C VAL A 67 -24.97 38.96 43.33
N SER A 68 -26.29 38.92 43.10
CA SER A 68 -26.89 38.20 41.95
C SER A 68 -26.47 38.78 40.61
N GLU A 69 -26.30 40.10 40.51
CA GLU A 69 -25.78 40.75 39.26
C GLU A 69 -24.31 40.35 39.04
N GLN A 70 -23.50 40.31 40.09
CA GLN A 70 -22.12 39.83 39.97
C GLN A 70 -22.02 38.36 39.58
N ILE A 71 -22.86 37.47 40.14
CA ILE A 71 -22.91 36.04 39.76
C ILE A 71 -23.29 35.90 38.32
N THR A 72 -24.25 36.68 37.78
CA THR A 72 -24.57 36.67 36.35
C THR A 72 -23.36 37.00 35.50
N GLY A 73 -22.66 38.10 35.83
CA GLY A 73 -21.45 38.49 35.07
C GLY A 73 -20.33 37.45 35.09
N ILE A 74 -20.13 36.82 36.27
CA ILE A 74 -19.13 35.70 36.38
C ILE A 74 -19.56 34.49 35.57
N ALA A 75 -20.83 34.09 35.60
CA ALA A 75 -21.35 32.95 34.83
C ALA A 75 -21.22 33.17 33.33
N ASP A 76 -21.53 34.38 32.84
CA ASP A 76 -21.40 34.75 31.43
C ASP A 76 -19.93 34.73 30.98
N ALA A 77 -19.02 35.33 31.76
CA ALA A 77 -17.59 35.33 31.48
C ALA A 77 -17.03 33.90 31.49
N LEU A 78 -17.41 33.07 32.47
CA LEU A 78 -16.99 31.66 32.56
C LEU A 78 -17.48 30.84 31.33
N LYS A 79 -18.71 31.10 30.90
CA LYS A 79 -19.28 30.47 29.71
C LYS A 79 -18.47 30.79 28.45
N GLU A 80 -18.11 32.06 28.28
CA GLU A 80 -17.34 32.53 27.11
C GLU A 80 -15.90 31.97 27.12
N GLU A 81 -15.20 32.05 28.26
CA GLU A 81 -13.82 31.55 28.40
C GLU A 81 -13.73 30.03 28.21
N LEU A 82 -14.68 29.28 28.79
CA LEU A 82 -14.71 27.82 28.62
C LEU A 82 -15.03 27.42 27.17
N ALA A 83 -16.02 28.07 26.54
CA ALA A 83 -16.37 27.80 25.15
C ALA A 83 -15.17 28.03 24.23
N GLY A 84 -14.42 29.12 24.40
CA GLY A 84 -13.20 29.39 23.64
C GLY A 84 -12.12 28.34 23.85
N SER A 85 -11.83 28.01 25.11
CA SER A 85 -10.80 27.03 25.45
C SER A 85 -11.13 25.61 24.93
N ILE A 86 -12.39 25.21 25.01
CA ILE A 86 -12.86 23.89 24.53
C ILE A 86 -12.80 23.83 23.00
N ALA A 87 -13.23 24.89 22.31
CA ALA A 87 -13.12 24.97 20.86
C ALA A 87 -11.67 24.83 20.38
N ASP A 88 -10.73 25.48 21.06
CA ASP A 88 -9.30 25.33 20.78
C ASP A 88 -8.79 23.91 21.00
N LEU A 89 -9.19 23.24 22.09
CA LEU A 89 -8.82 21.84 22.35
C LEU A 89 -9.35 20.90 21.28
N ILE A 90 -10.60 21.07 20.83
CA ILE A 90 -11.19 20.27 19.77
C ILE A 90 -10.40 20.48 18.46
N ARG A 91 -10.13 21.72 18.10
CA ARG A 91 -9.36 22.08 16.89
C ARG A 91 -7.94 21.48 16.91
N ILE A 92 -7.24 21.56 18.05
CA ILE A 92 -5.91 20.97 18.23
C ILE A 92 -6.00 19.45 18.08
N GLY A 93 -6.98 18.81 18.70
CA GLY A 93 -7.20 17.36 18.61
C GLY A 93 -7.46 16.89 17.15
N GLU A 94 -8.35 17.58 16.43
CA GLU A 94 -8.68 17.29 15.04
C GLU A 94 -7.46 17.49 14.11
N ASN A 95 -6.70 18.56 14.28
CA ASN A 95 -5.47 18.79 13.52
C ASN A 95 -4.43 17.70 13.78
N THR A 96 -4.25 17.30 15.04
CA THR A 96 -3.31 16.24 15.41
C THR A 96 -3.71 14.88 14.78
N LEU A 97 -5.01 14.57 14.76
CA LEU A 97 -5.53 13.38 14.08
C LEU A 97 -5.23 13.42 12.57
N HIS A 98 -5.45 14.57 11.95
CA HIS A 98 -5.15 14.74 10.53
C HIS A 98 -3.66 14.57 10.22
N GLU A 99 -2.78 15.12 11.04
CA GLU A 99 -1.34 14.97 10.89
C GLU A 99 -0.90 13.51 11.04
N ILE A 100 -1.39 12.81 12.07
CA ILE A 100 -1.07 11.39 12.31
C ILE A 100 -1.49 10.54 11.11
N ARG A 101 -2.71 10.72 10.60
CA ARG A 101 -3.18 10.02 9.40
C ARG A 101 -2.33 10.34 8.17
N GLY A 102 -1.90 11.59 8.04
CA GLY A 102 -0.96 11.99 7.00
C GLY A 102 0.39 11.28 7.10
N TYR A 103 0.92 11.13 8.32
CA TYR A 103 2.15 10.36 8.56
C TYR A 103 1.99 8.87 8.24
N GLU A 104 0.92 8.25 8.72
CA GLU A 104 0.62 6.84 8.43
C GLU A 104 0.48 6.60 6.94
N GLY A 105 -0.27 7.45 6.24
CA GLY A 105 -0.45 7.35 4.79
C GLY A 105 0.86 7.49 4.01
N ARG A 106 1.69 8.48 4.32
CA ARG A 106 3.02 8.64 3.69
C ARG A 106 3.91 7.43 3.96
N ARG A 107 3.93 6.93 5.21
CA ARG A 107 4.69 5.73 5.56
C ARG A 107 4.26 4.51 4.74
N LEU A 108 2.95 4.31 4.53
CA LEU A 108 2.47 3.22 3.66
C LEU A 108 2.92 3.40 2.21
N GLY A 109 2.94 4.63 1.69
CA GLY A 109 3.50 4.94 0.37
C GLY A 109 5.00 4.65 0.27
N ASP A 110 5.78 4.92 1.33
CA ASP A 110 7.21 4.61 1.40
C ASP A 110 7.47 3.11 1.45
N LEU A 111 6.68 2.38 2.23
CA LEU A 111 6.76 0.92 2.28
C LEU A 111 6.38 0.27 0.95
N ALA A 112 5.37 0.81 0.27
CA ALA A 112 4.97 0.37 -1.06
C ALA A 112 6.09 0.60 -2.10
N LEU A 113 6.78 1.75 -2.02
CA LEU A 113 7.94 2.04 -2.87
C LEU A 113 9.08 1.05 -2.60
N ASN A 114 9.46 0.84 -1.36
CA ASN A 114 10.52 -0.10 -0.99
C ASN A 114 10.21 -1.53 -1.48
N MET A 115 8.97 -1.95 -1.36
CA MET A 115 8.50 -3.25 -1.84
C MET A 115 8.65 -3.39 -3.35
N ILE A 116 8.23 -2.39 -4.14
CA ILE A 116 8.33 -2.46 -5.60
C ILE A 116 9.76 -2.27 -6.11
N GLU A 117 10.59 -1.45 -5.46
CA GLU A 117 12.02 -1.32 -5.77
C GLU A 117 12.77 -2.64 -5.53
N THR A 118 12.42 -3.37 -4.47
CA THR A 118 12.99 -4.70 -4.22
C THR A 118 12.63 -5.65 -5.34
N MET A 119 11.40 -5.58 -5.85
CA MET A 119 10.97 -6.36 -7.02
C MET A 119 11.75 -5.94 -8.27
N ASP A 120 11.88 -4.65 -8.55
CA ASP A 120 12.58 -4.15 -9.74
C ASP A 120 14.05 -4.62 -9.79
N ARG A 121 14.75 -4.62 -8.67
CA ARG A 121 16.13 -5.15 -8.57
C ARG A 121 16.17 -6.64 -8.91
N ASN A 122 15.24 -7.42 -8.38
CA ASN A 122 15.14 -8.84 -8.72
C ASN A 122 14.89 -9.04 -10.22
N LEU A 123 13.99 -8.27 -10.82
CA LEU A 123 13.64 -8.39 -12.22
C LEU A 123 14.75 -7.88 -13.15
N TYR A 124 15.53 -6.88 -12.73
CA TYR A 124 16.73 -6.43 -13.44
C TYR A 124 17.74 -7.57 -13.59
N GLU A 125 18.02 -8.33 -12.51
CA GLU A 125 18.93 -9.48 -12.59
C GLU A 125 18.46 -10.51 -13.65
N ARG A 126 17.15 -10.74 -13.75
CA ARG A 126 16.58 -11.64 -14.79
C ARG A 126 16.86 -11.12 -16.19
N SER A 127 16.84 -9.82 -16.37
CA SER A 127 17.20 -9.20 -17.65
C SER A 127 18.68 -9.39 -18.01
N CYS A 128 19.56 -9.43 -17.02
CA CYS A 128 20.98 -9.75 -17.22
C CYS A 128 21.18 -11.23 -17.54
N ASP A 129 20.54 -12.12 -16.78
CA ASP A 129 20.62 -13.56 -16.94
C ASP A 129 20.24 -14.00 -18.37
N VAL A 130 19.09 -13.53 -18.89
CA VAL A 130 18.62 -13.93 -20.22
C VAL A 130 19.57 -13.50 -21.32
N ARG A 131 20.16 -12.29 -21.24
CA ARG A 131 21.14 -11.79 -22.22
C ARG A 131 22.44 -12.58 -22.15
N TRP A 132 22.90 -12.89 -20.95
CA TRP A 132 24.11 -13.66 -20.76
C TRP A 132 23.97 -15.10 -21.22
N TRP A 133 22.91 -15.79 -20.79
CA TRP A 133 22.71 -17.21 -21.17
C TRP A 133 22.40 -17.40 -22.66
N ALA A 134 21.87 -16.41 -23.34
CA ALA A 134 21.70 -16.46 -24.78
C ALA A 134 23.02 -16.54 -25.55
N THR A 135 24.16 -16.17 -24.92
CA THR A 135 25.51 -16.27 -25.49
C THR A 135 26.25 -17.54 -25.10
N ASP A 136 25.63 -18.44 -24.29
CA ASP A 136 26.26 -19.73 -23.94
C ASP A 136 26.51 -20.55 -25.21
N SER A 137 27.74 -21.03 -25.36
CA SER A 137 28.18 -21.74 -26.55
C SER A 137 27.35 -22.99 -26.88
N SER A 138 26.80 -23.66 -25.86
CA SER A 138 25.92 -24.81 -26.06
C SER A 138 24.56 -24.44 -26.61
N VAL A 139 24.02 -23.29 -26.17
CA VAL A 139 22.78 -22.73 -26.63
C VAL A 139 22.87 -22.26 -28.09
N VAL A 140 23.95 -21.51 -28.41
CA VAL A 140 24.23 -21.04 -29.78
C VAL A 140 24.44 -22.22 -30.72
N ARG A 141 25.26 -23.20 -30.32
CA ARG A 141 25.56 -24.40 -31.12
C ARG A 141 24.31 -25.23 -31.42
N ALA A 142 23.38 -25.34 -30.47
CA ALA A 142 22.14 -26.07 -30.68
C ALA A 142 21.31 -25.54 -31.88
N LEU A 143 21.48 -24.28 -32.23
CA LEU A 143 20.80 -23.62 -33.36
C LEU A 143 21.67 -23.47 -34.61
N GLN A 144 22.98 -23.32 -34.46
CA GLN A 144 23.91 -23.22 -35.61
C GLN A 144 24.18 -24.59 -36.24
N GLU A 145 24.31 -25.64 -35.41
CA GLU A 145 24.62 -27.00 -35.82
C GLU A 145 23.55 -27.97 -35.28
N PRO A 146 22.31 -27.89 -35.77
CA PRO A 146 21.18 -28.60 -35.20
C PRO A 146 21.39 -30.11 -35.34
N SER A 147 21.46 -30.79 -34.21
CA SER A 147 21.55 -32.24 -34.09
C SER A 147 20.98 -32.74 -32.76
N ALA A 148 20.69 -34.00 -32.65
CA ALA A 148 20.25 -34.59 -31.39
C ALA A 148 21.29 -34.43 -30.25
N ASP A 149 22.57 -34.42 -30.62
CA ASP A 149 23.69 -34.32 -29.67
C ASP A 149 23.84 -32.88 -29.19
N SER A 150 23.83 -31.89 -30.08
CA SER A 150 23.91 -30.46 -29.69
C SER A 150 22.70 -30.06 -28.83
N ALA A 151 21.50 -30.53 -29.18
CA ALA A 151 20.29 -30.28 -28.39
C ALA A 151 20.39 -30.93 -26.99
N ARG A 152 20.89 -32.16 -26.90
CA ARG A 152 21.11 -32.87 -25.62
C ARG A 152 22.15 -32.15 -24.75
N HIS A 153 23.24 -31.68 -25.38
CA HIS A 153 24.27 -30.90 -24.68
C HIS A 153 23.71 -29.58 -24.15
N ALA A 154 22.91 -28.85 -24.93
CA ALA A 154 22.23 -27.64 -24.48
C ALA A 154 21.29 -27.92 -23.30
N CYS A 155 20.47 -28.99 -23.35
CA CYS A 155 19.63 -29.40 -22.21
C CYS A 155 20.45 -29.59 -20.93
N GLY A 156 21.58 -30.32 -21.03
CA GLY A 156 22.47 -30.54 -19.88
C GLY A 156 23.03 -29.21 -19.29
N ARG A 157 23.46 -28.30 -20.16
CA ARG A 157 23.97 -26.98 -19.72
C ARG A 157 22.89 -26.14 -19.08
N LEU A 158 21.71 -26.03 -19.68
CA LEU A 158 20.57 -25.34 -19.09
C LEU A 158 20.16 -25.97 -17.76
N GLY A 159 20.23 -27.30 -17.63
CA GLY A 159 20.01 -28.02 -16.38
C GLY A 159 20.96 -27.57 -15.26
N VAL A 160 22.27 -27.48 -15.58
CA VAL A 160 23.29 -26.97 -14.61
C VAL A 160 22.98 -25.54 -14.14
N ILE A 161 22.55 -24.67 -15.07
CA ILE A 161 22.13 -23.32 -14.72
C ILE A 161 20.96 -23.37 -13.73
N LEU A 162 19.93 -24.14 -14.04
CA LEU A 162 18.73 -24.28 -13.20
C LEU A 162 19.01 -24.94 -11.84
N ASP A 163 20.02 -25.79 -11.72
CA ASP A 163 20.44 -26.35 -10.44
C ASP A 163 21.08 -25.29 -9.52
N SER A 164 21.70 -24.28 -10.12
CA SER A 164 22.32 -23.17 -9.39
C SER A 164 21.32 -22.04 -9.08
N TYR A 165 20.33 -21.86 -9.94
CA TYR A 165 19.34 -20.77 -9.86
C TYR A 165 17.94 -21.33 -9.60
N THR A 166 17.60 -21.52 -8.33
CA THR A 166 16.32 -22.16 -7.91
C THR A 166 15.07 -21.32 -8.18
N VAL A 167 15.26 -20.10 -8.65
CA VAL A 167 14.17 -19.14 -8.92
C VAL A 167 13.52 -19.32 -10.30
N TYR A 168 14.05 -20.21 -11.14
CA TYR A 168 13.52 -20.46 -12.48
C TYR A 168 12.86 -21.84 -12.56
N LEU A 169 11.74 -21.91 -13.27
CA LEU A 169 11.07 -23.18 -13.57
C LEU A 169 11.74 -23.91 -14.71
N ASP A 170 12.02 -23.23 -15.81
CA ASP A 170 12.70 -23.81 -16.97
C ASP A 170 13.32 -22.70 -17.85
N LEU A 171 14.20 -23.12 -18.74
CA LEU A 171 14.85 -22.34 -19.78
C LEU A 171 14.64 -23.05 -21.13
N TRP A 172 14.13 -22.33 -22.14
CA TRP A 172 13.83 -22.93 -23.44
C TRP A 172 14.62 -22.27 -24.58
N VAL A 173 15.22 -23.11 -25.42
CA VAL A 173 15.84 -22.70 -26.67
C VAL A 173 14.87 -23.02 -27.80
N ALA A 174 14.34 -22.02 -28.45
CA ALA A 174 13.45 -22.16 -29.61
C ALA A 174 14.20 -21.74 -30.90
N ASP A 175 14.06 -22.51 -31.98
CA ASP A 175 14.62 -22.18 -33.29
C ASP A 175 13.85 -21.03 -33.98
N ALA A 176 14.33 -20.58 -35.15
CA ALA A 176 13.72 -19.48 -35.89
C ALA A 176 12.26 -19.78 -36.32
N GLN A 177 11.82 -21.03 -36.33
CA GLN A 177 10.46 -21.46 -36.63
C GLN A 177 9.60 -21.58 -35.37
N GLY A 178 10.17 -21.24 -34.19
CA GLY A 178 9.50 -21.30 -32.89
C GLY A 178 9.37 -22.73 -32.33
N ARG A 179 10.14 -23.70 -32.82
CA ARG A 179 10.17 -25.04 -32.23
C ARG A 179 11.16 -25.05 -31.05
N VAL A 180 10.74 -25.47 -29.90
CA VAL A 180 11.62 -25.66 -28.74
C VAL A 180 12.52 -26.88 -28.99
N VAL A 181 13.81 -26.65 -29.22
CA VAL A 181 14.82 -27.68 -29.52
C VAL A 181 15.50 -28.22 -28.27
N ALA A 182 15.60 -27.40 -27.22
CA ALA A 182 16.16 -27.78 -25.94
C ALA A 182 15.45 -27.07 -24.79
N ASN A 183 15.33 -27.77 -23.63
CA ASN A 183 14.88 -27.19 -22.38
C ASN A 183 15.70 -27.73 -21.22
N GLY A 184 15.78 -26.97 -20.13
CA GLY A 184 16.67 -27.26 -19.01
C GLY A 184 16.12 -28.32 -18.05
N ARG A 185 14.79 -28.56 -18.05
CA ARG A 185 14.12 -29.58 -17.20
C ARG A 185 13.29 -30.56 -18.02
N PRO A 186 13.91 -31.34 -18.97
CA PRO A 186 13.16 -32.20 -19.87
C PRO A 186 12.40 -33.32 -19.15
N ASP A 187 12.88 -33.78 -17.99
CA ASP A 187 12.20 -34.81 -17.20
C ASP A 187 10.99 -34.28 -16.46
N ARG A 188 11.04 -32.99 -16.03
CA ARG A 188 9.93 -32.35 -15.35
C ARG A 188 8.89 -31.79 -16.33
N TYR A 189 9.34 -31.22 -17.44
CA TYR A 189 8.48 -30.62 -18.46
C TYR A 189 8.72 -31.24 -19.85
N PRO A 190 8.44 -32.52 -20.04
CA PRO A 190 8.71 -33.22 -21.29
C PRO A 190 7.93 -32.67 -22.47
N GLN A 191 6.75 -32.04 -22.24
CA GLN A 191 5.91 -31.45 -23.28
C GLN A 191 6.49 -30.14 -23.84
N ALA A 192 7.45 -29.50 -23.15
CA ALA A 192 8.07 -28.27 -23.63
C ALA A 192 8.94 -28.57 -24.88
N ARG A 193 9.72 -29.65 -24.87
CA ARG A 193 10.57 -30.04 -25.98
C ARG A 193 9.73 -30.43 -27.21
N GLY A 194 10.00 -29.81 -28.33
CA GLY A 194 9.27 -30.05 -29.58
C GLY A 194 7.97 -29.22 -29.73
N ALA A 195 7.56 -28.52 -28.65
CA ALA A 195 6.43 -27.61 -28.73
C ALA A 195 6.72 -26.45 -29.71
N ASN A 196 5.67 -25.92 -30.32
CA ASN A 196 5.77 -24.73 -31.17
C ASN A 196 5.27 -23.50 -30.41
N VAL A 197 6.18 -22.54 -30.19
CA VAL A 197 5.95 -21.28 -29.47
C VAL A 197 5.97 -20.06 -30.41
N SER A 198 5.92 -20.24 -31.73
CA SER A 198 5.95 -19.16 -32.71
C SER A 198 4.82 -18.14 -32.54
N HIS A 199 3.69 -18.57 -31.97
CA HIS A 199 2.56 -17.70 -31.63
C HIS A 199 2.74 -16.91 -30.34
N ALA A 200 3.67 -17.30 -29.47
CA ALA A 200 3.91 -16.65 -28.20
C ALA A 200 4.50 -15.25 -28.40
N GLU A 201 3.98 -14.28 -27.64
CA GLU A 201 4.43 -12.88 -27.77
C GLU A 201 5.90 -12.72 -27.41
N TRP A 202 6.36 -13.38 -26.34
CA TRP A 202 7.77 -13.35 -25.92
C TRP A 202 8.71 -13.84 -27.02
N PHE A 203 8.31 -14.90 -27.79
CA PHE A 203 9.09 -15.41 -28.90
C PHE A 203 9.17 -14.42 -30.05
N ARG A 204 8.04 -13.89 -30.50
CA ARG A 204 7.98 -12.92 -31.62
C ARG A 204 8.77 -11.65 -31.30
N ARG A 205 8.63 -11.12 -30.11
CA ARG A 205 9.36 -9.94 -29.66
C ARG A 205 10.84 -10.24 -29.48
N GLY A 206 11.20 -11.41 -28.92
CA GLY A 206 12.60 -11.86 -28.81
C GLY A 206 13.28 -11.97 -30.14
N MET A 207 12.64 -12.55 -31.19
CA MET A 207 13.17 -12.62 -32.55
C MET A 207 13.35 -11.24 -33.20
N ALA A 208 12.52 -10.27 -32.83
CA ALA A 208 12.54 -8.91 -33.36
C ALA A 208 13.54 -7.99 -32.63
N ALA A 209 14.23 -8.47 -31.60
CA ALA A 209 15.24 -7.70 -30.88
C ALA A 209 16.32 -7.20 -31.82
N ALA A 210 16.65 -5.90 -31.79
CA ALA A 210 17.57 -5.28 -32.74
C ALA A 210 19.01 -5.78 -32.59
N ASP A 211 19.42 -5.99 -31.33
CA ASP A 211 20.76 -6.54 -31.04
C ASP A 211 20.74 -7.43 -29.78
N GLY A 212 21.89 -8.04 -29.45
CA GLY A 212 22.05 -8.91 -28.28
C GLY A 212 22.05 -8.19 -26.92
N GLY A 213 21.93 -6.87 -26.90
CA GLY A 213 21.73 -6.08 -25.67
C GLY A 213 20.26 -5.90 -25.30
N GLU A 214 19.36 -6.15 -26.27
CA GLU A 214 17.91 -6.06 -26.04
C GLU A 214 17.34 -7.35 -25.45
N TYR A 215 16.28 -7.19 -24.68
CA TYR A 215 15.50 -8.31 -24.12
C TYR A 215 14.02 -7.94 -24.06
N VAL A 216 13.21 -8.94 -23.86
CA VAL A 216 11.76 -8.83 -23.65
C VAL A 216 11.47 -9.26 -22.22
N ALA A 217 10.72 -8.45 -21.50
CA ALA A 217 10.06 -8.83 -20.25
C ALA A 217 8.56 -8.82 -20.47
N MET A 218 7.89 -9.87 -20.04
CA MET A 218 6.44 -10.03 -20.17
C MET A 218 5.76 -9.85 -18.82
N ASP A 219 4.53 -9.36 -18.85
CA ASP A 219 3.65 -9.39 -17.67
C ASP A 219 3.44 -10.83 -17.18
N ILE A 220 3.04 -10.95 -15.91
CA ILE A 220 2.77 -12.26 -15.31
C ILE A 220 1.60 -12.96 -16.01
N ASP A 221 1.84 -14.20 -16.42
CA ASP A 221 0.81 -15.05 -17.00
C ASP A 221 1.02 -16.51 -16.59
N SER A 222 0.03 -17.37 -16.87
CA SER A 222 0.12 -18.80 -16.64
C SER A 222 0.71 -19.50 -17.85
N GLU A 223 1.80 -20.27 -17.67
CA GLU A 223 2.41 -21.05 -18.75
C GLU A 223 1.91 -22.50 -18.72
N ARG A 224 1.13 -22.86 -19.75
CA ARG A 224 0.50 -24.18 -19.83
C ARG A 224 1.51 -25.34 -19.90
N LEU A 225 2.65 -25.14 -20.58
CA LEU A 225 3.70 -26.16 -20.71
C LEU A 225 4.54 -26.30 -19.43
N LEU A 226 4.33 -25.42 -18.44
CA LEU A 226 4.91 -25.46 -17.11
C LEU A 226 3.83 -25.72 -16.04
N ASP A 227 2.91 -26.65 -16.33
CA ASP A 227 1.84 -27.10 -15.43
C ASP A 227 0.88 -25.95 -14.99
N GLY A 228 0.76 -24.91 -15.81
CA GLY A 228 -0.06 -23.74 -15.52
C GLY A 228 0.53 -22.80 -14.46
N ALA A 229 1.82 -22.93 -14.15
CA ALA A 229 2.50 -22.07 -13.21
C ALA A 229 2.45 -20.59 -13.65
N HIS A 230 2.36 -19.69 -12.68
CA HIS A 230 2.49 -18.26 -12.94
C HIS A 230 3.97 -17.90 -13.13
N VAL A 231 4.28 -17.28 -14.24
CA VAL A 231 5.65 -16.95 -14.63
C VAL A 231 5.81 -15.50 -15.03
N ALA A 232 6.98 -14.93 -14.71
CA ALA A 232 7.51 -13.77 -15.41
C ALA A 232 8.42 -14.32 -16.53
N THR A 233 8.09 -14.04 -17.78
CA THR A 233 8.87 -14.55 -18.92
C THR A 233 9.82 -13.49 -19.42
N TYR A 234 11.11 -13.85 -19.50
CA TYR A 234 12.15 -13.05 -20.16
C TYR A 234 12.61 -13.75 -21.43
N ALA A 235 12.90 -12.98 -22.45
CA ALA A 235 13.36 -13.56 -23.71
C ALA A 235 14.35 -12.63 -24.43
N THR A 236 15.28 -13.22 -25.18
CA THR A 236 16.16 -12.50 -26.11
C THR A 236 16.55 -13.40 -27.28
N ALA A 237 16.99 -12.79 -28.39
CA ALA A 237 17.49 -13.53 -29.52
C ALA A 237 18.81 -14.24 -29.19
N ILE A 238 18.90 -15.51 -29.57
CA ILE A 238 20.16 -16.26 -29.67
C ILE A 238 20.75 -15.96 -31.04
N ARG A 239 21.97 -15.40 -31.06
CA ARG A 239 22.58 -14.90 -32.27
C ARG A 239 23.76 -15.75 -32.72
N ARG A 240 24.04 -15.72 -34.02
CA ARG A 240 25.15 -16.45 -34.63
C ARG A 240 26.47 -16.05 -33.99
N ASP A 241 27.27 -17.06 -33.62
CA ASP A 241 28.58 -16.92 -33.00
C ASP A 241 28.59 -16.14 -31.68
N ALA A 242 27.43 -16.01 -31.01
CA ALA A 242 27.21 -15.15 -29.84
C ALA A 242 27.56 -13.67 -30.13
N ASP A 243 27.62 -13.27 -31.39
CA ASP A 243 27.91 -11.89 -31.77
C ASP A 243 26.68 -11.01 -31.49
N LYS A 244 26.89 -9.90 -30.80
CA LYS A 244 25.85 -8.93 -30.45
C LYS A 244 25.01 -8.52 -31.66
N HIS A 245 25.62 -8.38 -32.83
CA HIS A 245 25.00 -7.96 -34.08
C HIS A 245 24.81 -9.13 -35.08
N GLY A 246 25.09 -10.36 -34.66
CA GLY A 246 24.91 -11.56 -35.46
C GLY A 246 23.45 -11.80 -35.85
N GLU A 247 23.26 -12.61 -36.89
CA GLU A 247 21.91 -13.03 -37.33
C GLU A 247 21.17 -13.74 -36.21
N PRO A 248 19.88 -13.42 -35.93
CA PRO A 248 19.10 -14.13 -34.94
C PRO A 248 18.78 -15.54 -35.43
N LEU A 249 19.18 -16.57 -34.69
CA LEU A 249 19.00 -17.99 -34.98
C LEU A 249 17.74 -18.56 -34.29
N GLY A 250 17.29 -17.91 -33.25
CA GLY A 250 16.18 -18.32 -32.43
C GLY A 250 16.08 -17.48 -31.16
N VAL A 251 15.37 -17.95 -30.16
CA VAL A 251 15.10 -17.23 -28.90
C VAL A 251 15.38 -18.10 -27.71
N LEU A 252 16.06 -17.52 -26.71
CA LEU A 252 16.08 -18.06 -25.36
C LEU A 252 14.89 -17.50 -24.57
N GLY A 253 14.01 -18.38 -24.06
CA GLY A 253 12.95 -18.05 -23.12
C GLY A 253 13.37 -18.50 -21.71
N VAL A 254 13.24 -17.58 -20.74
CA VAL A 254 13.57 -17.79 -19.32
C VAL A 254 12.28 -17.62 -18.52
N PHE A 255 11.89 -18.65 -17.78
CA PHE A 255 10.62 -18.69 -17.03
C PHE A 255 10.89 -18.61 -15.54
N PHE A 256 10.73 -17.41 -15.00
CA PHE A 256 10.93 -17.12 -13.59
C PHE A 256 9.69 -17.53 -12.78
N ASP A 257 9.89 -18.32 -11.69
CA ASP A 257 8.82 -18.72 -10.78
C ASP A 257 8.29 -17.52 -10.00
N TRP A 258 7.18 -16.99 -10.51
CA TRP A 258 6.58 -15.79 -9.94
C TRP A 258 6.01 -16.03 -8.56
N SER A 259 5.28 -17.12 -8.36
CA SER A 259 4.49 -17.34 -7.15
C SER A 259 5.32 -17.34 -5.88
N GLN A 260 6.45 -18.02 -5.88
CA GLN A 260 7.34 -18.13 -4.73
C GLN A 260 8.03 -16.78 -4.42
N GLN A 261 8.56 -16.14 -5.44
CA GLN A 261 9.34 -14.90 -5.28
C GLN A 261 8.46 -13.72 -4.88
N ALA A 262 7.33 -13.55 -5.55
CA ALA A 262 6.38 -12.47 -5.24
C ALA A 262 5.83 -12.60 -3.81
N ALA A 263 5.50 -13.83 -3.38
CA ALA A 263 5.05 -14.07 -2.01
C ALA A 263 6.11 -13.68 -0.95
N SER A 264 7.38 -13.93 -1.22
CA SER A 264 8.48 -13.53 -0.34
C SER A 264 8.55 -12.01 -0.20
N ILE A 265 8.45 -11.27 -1.31
CA ILE A 265 8.56 -9.80 -1.31
C ILE A 265 7.38 -9.14 -0.61
N VAL A 266 6.13 -9.53 -0.92
CA VAL A 266 4.96 -8.92 -0.27
C VAL A 266 4.85 -9.22 1.22
N LYS A 267 5.50 -10.29 1.70
CA LYS A 267 5.57 -10.67 3.12
C LYS A 267 6.78 -10.08 3.85
N SER A 268 7.76 -9.53 3.15
CA SER A 268 8.96 -8.94 3.75
C SER A 268 8.80 -7.47 4.14
N VAL A 269 7.64 -6.87 3.93
CA VAL A 269 7.38 -5.47 4.27
C VAL A 269 7.53 -5.26 5.78
N GLY A 270 8.28 -4.23 6.18
CA GLY A 270 8.60 -3.93 7.57
C GLY A 270 7.40 -3.41 8.39
N LEU A 271 6.47 -4.30 8.68
CA LEU A 271 5.29 -4.06 9.51
C LEU A 271 5.42 -4.79 10.84
N SER A 272 4.88 -4.21 11.91
CA SER A 272 4.76 -4.89 13.22
C SER A 272 3.70 -6.00 13.16
N GLU A 273 3.69 -6.92 14.14
CA GLU A 273 2.67 -7.98 14.23
C GLU A 273 1.24 -7.41 14.30
N GLU A 274 1.04 -6.32 15.05
CA GLU A 274 -0.25 -5.61 15.14
C GLU A 274 -0.67 -5.06 13.76
N GLU A 275 0.27 -4.46 13.03
CA GLU A 275 0.01 -3.92 11.70
C GLU A 275 -0.32 -5.02 10.70
N TRP A 276 0.37 -6.16 10.75
CA TRP A 276 0.09 -7.31 9.88
C TRP A 276 -1.35 -7.83 10.02
N GLY A 277 -1.91 -7.81 11.22
CA GLY A 277 -3.30 -8.22 11.49
C GLY A 277 -4.36 -7.40 10.73
N ARG A 278 -4.02 -6.20 10.28
CA ARG A 278 -4.92 -5.26 9.60
C ARG A 278 -4.44 -4.77 8.23
N THR A 279 -3.31 -5.30 7.73
CA THR A 279 -2.66 -4.82 6.51
C THR A 279 -2.61 -5.92 5.44
N ARG A 280 -2.85 -5.54 4.20
CA ARG A 280 -2.67 -6.37 3.02
C ARG A 280 -1.69 -5.68 2.07
N CYS A 281 -0.61 -6.37 1.70
CA CYS A 281 0.38 -5.92 0.74
C CYS A 281 0.12 -6.59 -0.61
N LEU A 282 0.13 -5.83 -1.69
CA LEU A 282 -0.19 -6.28 -3.05
C LEU A 282 0.86 -5.80 -4.04
N LEU A 283 1.07 -6.59 -5.10
CA LEU A 283 1.60 -6.11 -6.37
C LEU A 283 0.47 -6.10 -7.38
N VAL A 284 0.32 -5.01 -8.10
CA VAL A 284 -0.77 -4.79 -9.06
C VAL A 284 -0.15 -4.40 -10.40
N ASP A 285 -0.54 -5.08 -11.48
CA ASP A 285 -0.02 -4.78 -12.82
C ASP A 285 -0.69 -3.54 -13.46
N SER A 286 -0.19 -3.15 -14.63
CA SER A 286 -0.71 -2.01 -15.41
C SER A 286 -2.18 -2.17 -15.83
N ARG A 287 -2.73 -3.39 -15.79
CA ARG A 287 -4.14 -3.72 -16.06
C ARG A 287 -4.96 -3.84 -14.79
N GLN A 288 -4.40 -3.44 -13.66
CA GLN A 288 -5.03 -3.53 -12.34
C GLN A 288 -5.33 -4.97 -11.88
N ARG A 289 -4.63 -5.98 -12.42
CA ARG A 289 -4.69 -7.35 -11.90
C ARG A 289 -3.79 -7.46 -10.67
N VAL A 290 -4.27 -8.15 -9.65
CA VAL A 290 -3.44 -8.52 -8.51
C VAL A 290 -2.53 -9.66 -8.94
N ILE A 291 -1.22 -9.41 -8.95
CA ILE A 291 -0.20 -10.38 -9.35
C ILE A 291 0.56 -10.97 -8.17
N ALA A 292 0.45 -10.35 -6.98
CA ALA A 292 0.91 -10.90 -5.71
C ALA A 292 0.10 -10.34 -4.54
N ALA A 293 -0.07 -11.12 -3.47
CA ALA A 293 -0.74 -10.69 -2.24
C ALA A 293 -0.14 -11.36 -1.00
N SER A 294 -0.10 -10.63 0.12
CA SER A 294 0.46 -11.13 1.38
C SER A 294 -0.44 -12.14 2.10
N ASP A 295 -1.73 -12.19 1.77
CA ASP A 295 -2.75 -13.02 2.41
C ASP A 295 -2.97 -14.38 1.74
N GLY A 296 -2.22 -14.73 0.73
CA GLY A 296 -2.28 -16.06 0.13
C GLY A 296 -2.02 -16.14 -1.36
N ALA A 297 -2.44 -17.27 -1.94
CA ALA A 297 -2.30 -17.51 -3.37
C ALA A 297 -3.19 -16.55 -4.17
N VAL A 298 -2.62 -15.97 -5.21
CA VAL A 298 -3.28 -15.01 -6.08
C VAL A 298 -3.89 -15.71 -7.28
N SER A 299 -5.15 -15.39 -7.56
CA SER A 299 -5.74 -15.64 -8.88
C SER A 299 -5.49 -14.42 -9.76
N LEU A 300 -4.87 -14.58 -10.95
CA LEU A 300 -4.68 -13.49 -11.91
C LEU A 300 -6.01 -12.88 -12.42
N LYS A 301 -7.16 -13.39 -11.95
CA LYS A 301 -8.50 -12.84 -12.20
C LYS A 301 -8.89 -11.74 -11.19
N GLU A 302 -8.22 -11.70 -10.02
CA GLU A 302 -8.47 -10.66 -9.02
C GLU A 302 -8.01 -9.31 -9.55
N ARG A 303 -8.84 -8.29 -9.35
CA ARG A 303 -8.54 -6.91 -9.73
C ARG A 303 -8.58 -6.00 -8.52
N TYR A 304 -7.64 -5.09 -8.47
CA TYR A 304 -7.60 -4.02 -7.50
C TYR A 304 -7.64 -2.67 -8.22
N VAL A 305 -8.76 -1.94 -8.10
CA VAL A 305 -8.91 -0.62 -8.72
C VAL A 305 -8.17 0.41 -7.88
N LEU A 306 -6.93 0.72 -8.28
CA LEU A 306 -6.07 1.69 -7.62
C LEU A 306 -6.43 3.11 -8.07
N ARG A 307 -6.69 4.01 -7.11
CA ARG A 307 -6.89 5.44 -7.34
C ARG A 307 -5.55 6.17 -7.19
N HIS A 308 -4.77 6.21 -8.26
CA HIS A 308 -3.45 6.84 -8.23
C HIS A 308 -3.46 8.29 -8.73
N ASP A 309 -4.55 8.74 -9.42
CA ASP A 309 -4.72 10.11 -9.93
C ASP A 309 -3.46 10.61 -10.68
N GLU A 310 -2.91 9.76 -11.54
CA GLU A 310 -1.67 9.98 -12.31
C GLU A 310 -0.41 10.21 -11.46
N ARG A 311 -0.48 10.05 -10.13
CA ARG A 311 0.68 10.17 -9.25
C ARG A 311 1.48 8.85 -9.25
N PRO A 312 2.81 8.92 -9.35
CA PRO A 312 3.64 7.72 -9.28
C PRO A 312 3.70 7.14 -7.86
N ARG A 313 3.41 7.95 -6.84
CA ARG A 313 3.41 7.55 -5.43
C ARG A 313 2.47 8.41 -4.63
N GLY A 314 1.87 7.82 -3.61
CA GLY A 314 0.99 8.56 -2.72
C GLY A 314 0.22 7.67 -1.77
N TYR A 315 -0.78 8.27 -1.17
CA TYR A 315 -1.77 7.57 -0.35
C TYR A 315 -3.14 8.23 -0.49
N TYR A 316 -4.17 7.48 -0.11
CA TYR A 316 -5.54 7.96 0.02
C TYR A 316 -6.31 7.18 1.09
N GLU A 317 -7.38 7.76 1.58
CA GLU A 317 -8.33 7.08 2.47
C GLU A 317 -9.44 6.41 1.62
N ASN A 318 -9.75 5.16 1.89
CA ASN A 318 -10.84 4.44 1.24
C ASN A 318 -12.20 4.69 1.94
N ALA A 319 -13.29 4.12 1.41
CA ALA A 319 -14.63 4.32 1.94
C ALA A 319 -14.80 3.83 3.39
N ASP A 320 -14.03 2.81 3.79
CA ASP A 320 -14.06 2.21 5.13
C ASP A 320 -13.07 2.89 6.10
N ARG A 321 -12.61 4.10 5.78
CA ARG A 321 -11.60 4.85 6.51
C ARG A 321 -10.23 4.16 6.64
N GLY A 322 -10.00 3.10 5.87
CA GLY A 322 -8.70 2.48 5.74
C GLY A 322 -7.75 3.33 4.91
N LEU A 323 -6.46 3.20 5.17
CA LEU A 323 -5.43 3.89 4.38
C LEU A 323 -4.91 2.97 3.27
N VAL A 324 -4.65 3.55 2.11
CA VAL A 324 -4.03 2.89 0.97
C VAL A 324 -2.79 3.68 0.57
N GLY A 325 -1.62 3.09 0.75
CA GLY A 325 -0.36 3.61 0.22
C GLY A 325 0.00 2.90 -1.07
N PHE A 326 0.56 3.60 -2.04
CA PHE A 326 0.94 3.03 -3.33
C PHE A 326 2.20 3.67 -3.91
N ALA A 327 2.92 2.90 -4.73
CA ALA A 327 4.03 3.39 -5.53
C ALA A 327 4.12 2.63 -6.86
N LEU A 328 4.33 3.37 -7.93
CA LEU A 328 4.63 2.84 -9.26
C LEU A 328 6.08 2.34 -9.29
N THR A 329 6.35 1.26 -10.03
CA THR A 329 7.69 0.80 -10.35
C THR A 329 8.54 1.96 -10.92
N PRO A 330 9.66 2.31 -10.27
CA PRO A 330 10.59 3.29 -10.83
C PRO A 330 11.52 2.68 -11.88
N GLY A 331 11.58 1.33 -11.94
CA GLY A 331 12.62 0.61 -12.64
C GLY A 331 13.94 0.52 -11.84
N TYR A 332 14.89 -0.19 -12.41
CA TYR A 332 16.24 -0.28 -11.84
C TYR A 332 17.27 -0.48 -12.97
N GLU A 333 18.31 0.36 -13.02
CA GLU A 333 19.34 0.33 -14.07
C GLU A 333 18.72 0.32 -15.48
N THR A 334 18.97 -0.71 -16.27
CA THR A 334 18.42 -0.87 -17.62
C THR A 334 17.02 -1.51 -17.66
N TYR A 335 16.45 -1.86 -16.52
CA TYR A 335 15.09 -2.38 -16.41
C TYR A 335 14.12 -1.23 -16.15
N ALA A 336 13.33 -0.87 -17.16
CA ALA A 336 12.40 0.26 -17.07
C ALA A 336 11.12 -0.01 -16.24
N GLY A 337 10.94 -1.23 -15.74
CA GLY A 337 9.70 -1.66 -15.10
C GLY A 337 8.59 -2.03 -16.11
N LEU A 338 7.52 -2.62 -15.61
CA LEU A 338 6.35 -3.04 -16.40
C LEU A 338 5.09 -2.22 -16.07
N GLY A 339 5.23 -1.06 -15.44
CA GLY A 339 4.11 -0.23 -15.04
C GLY A 339 3.31 -0.82 -13.87
N TRP A 340 3.97 -1.60 -13.02
CA TRP A 340 3.34 -2.21 -11.84
C TRP A 340 3.33 -1.27 -10.65
N TYR A 341 2.41 -1.50 -9.74
CA TYR A 341 2.30 -0.78 -8.48
C TYR A 341 2.51 -1.71 -7.29
N GLY A 342 3.34 -1.28 -6.35
CA GLY A 342 3.27 -1.75 -4.98
C GLY A 342 2.10 -1.05 -4.28
N VAL A 343 1.25 -1.81 -3.61
CA VAL A 343 0.06 -1.29 -2.92
C VAL A 343 -0.03 -1.89 -1.53
N ILE A 344 -0.21 -1.05 -0.53
CA ILE A 344 -0.40 -1.47 0.86
C ILE A 344 -1.72 -0.91 1.35
N THR A 345 -2.65 -1.80 1.68
CA THR A 345 -3.96 -1.43 2.24
C THR A 345 -3.98 -1.75 3.71
N GLN A 346 -4.39 -0.80 4.53
CA GLN A 346 -4.45 -0.96 5.98
C GLN A 346 -5.82 -0.57 6.50
N ARG A 347 -6.50 -1.50 7.19
CA ARG A 347 -7.78 -1.21 7.86
C ARG A 347 -7.57 -0.24 9.02
N PRO A 348 -8.58 0.55 9.41
CA PRO A 348 -8.52 1.34 10.63
C PRO A 348 -8.15 0.45 11.82
N ARG A 349 -7.58 1.04 12.85
CA ARG A 349 -7.51 0.38 14.15
C ARG A 349 -8.93 0.25 14.69
N ASP A 350 -9.29 -0.93 15.18
CA ASP A 350 -10.59 -1.11 15.83
C ASP A 350 -10.64 -0.15 17.03
N SER A 351 -11.64 0.73 17.05
CA SER A 351 -11.94 1.49 18.26
C SER A 351 -12.41 0.45 19.28
N PHE A 352 -11.66 0.29 20.34
CA PHE A 352 -12.12 -0.49 21.49
C PHE A 352 -13.45 0.10 21.98
N GLU A 353 -14.53 -0.69 21.90
CA GLU A 353 -15.77 -0.45 22.61
C GLU A 353 -15.56 -0.35 24.12
#